data_5f81a8e251b57daceecb8206c7e2f0a6
#
_entry.id   5f81a8e251b57daceecb8206c7e2f0a6
#
_cell.length_a   1.000
_cell.length_b   1.000
_cell.length_c   1.000
_cell.angle_alpha   90.00
_cell.angle_beta   90.00
_cell.angle_gamma   90.00
#
_symmetry.space_group_name_H-M   'P 1'
#
loop_
_entity.id
_entity.type
_entity.pdbx_description
1 polymer ?
#
loop_
_entity_poly.entity_id
_entity_poly.type
_entity_poly.pdbx_seq_one_letter_code
_entity_poly.pdbx_strand_id
1 'polypeptide(L)'
;ESLGYKSAEIRIRVAEMASYFGIQDWFYKNVSELSGGQKQLLNLASIMAMHPDMLILDEPTSQLDPIAASDFLETVKKINRDLGTTIILTEHRLEEVFPSADRVVVMDEGQILCVGTPPEIGEELKKRNHEMFLAMPVPMQVYAKVESEQPCPITVRDGRKWLDIVCKKKGISPANASSSYRKESDSQKGKSSFSKITEKFTEKFKEKKEDIILACDDLWFRYDKELPDVVKGLSFSLKRGEFFALLGGNGTGKSTTLSLLSRLRKPYRGKVLLEGKDIRRYSDKELFRNFLGVLPQNPQSLFVKKSVELELFEMVGGVKEKKDEEYQLAMDKKDAVEGIIKVTHLEELLHRHPYDLSGGEQQRLALAKILLLRPKLLLMDEPTKGLD
;
A
#
# COMPACT_ATOMS: atom_id res chain seq x y z
N GLU A 1 -6.59 -31.13 -21.32
CA GLU A 1 -7.68 -31.95 -21.99
C GLU A 1 -8.42 -31.10 -23.02
N SER A 2 -8.89 -29.90 -22.69
CA SER A 2 -9.58 -28.99 -23.64
C SER A 2 -8.77 -28.63 -24.90
N LEU A 3 -7.45 -28.68 -24.84
CA LEU A 3 -6.54 -28.45 -25.95
C LEU A 3 -6.14 -29.74 -26.71
N GLY A 4 -6.75 -30.89 -26.39
CA GLY A 4 -6.53 -32.15 -27.08
C GLY A 4 -5.27 -32.92 -26.70
N TYR A 5 -4.56 -32.52 -25.63
CA TYR A 5 -3.37 -33.26 -25.15
C TYR A 5 -3.76 -34.59 -24.49
N LYS A 6 -2.90 -35.60 -24.67
CA LYS A 6 -3.07 -36.91 -24.02
C LYS A 6 -2.73 -36.81 -22.52
N SER A 7 -3.37 -37.63 -21.69
CA SER A 7 -3.18 -37.62 -20.23
C SER A 7 -1.73 -37.82 -19.78
N ALA A 8 -0.92 -38.57 -20.52
CA ALA A 8 0.50 -38.76 -20.22
C ALA A 8 1.29 -37.45 -20.46
N GLU A 9 0.99 -36.74 -21.53
CA GLU A 9 1.64 -35.46 -21.88
C GLU A 9 1.26 -34.36 -20.88
N ILE A 10 -0.03 -34.31 -20.48
CA ILE A 10 -0.50 -33.37 -19.44
C ILE A 10 0.26 -33.60 -18.14
N ARG A 11 0.44 -34.84 -17.71
CA ARG A 11 1.17 -35.16 -16.48
C ARG A 11 2.63 -34.71 -16.53
N ILE A 12 3.29 -34.89 -17.66
CA ILE A 12 4.69 -34.43 -17.85
C ILE A 12 4.76 -32.90 -17.72
N ARG A 13 3.92 -32.17 -18.46
CA ARG A 13 3.90 -30.70 -18.43
C ARG A 13 3.60 -30.13 -17.03
N VAL A 14 2.64 -30.75 -16.34
CA VAL A 14 2.32 -30.38 -14.96
C VAL A 14 3.50 -30.62 -14.02
N ALA A 15 4.19 -31.75 -14.15
CA ALA A 15 5.37 -32.07 -13.33
C ALA A 15 6.53 -31.12 -13.63
N GLU A 16 6.78 -30.80 -14.90
CA GLU A 16 7.81 -29.84 -15.33
C GLU A 16 7.55 -28.46 -14.73
N MET A 17 6.34 -27.93 -14.90
CA MET A 17 5.98 -26.62 -14.38
C MET A 17 5.99 -26.60 -12.85
N ALA A 18 5.51 -27.63 -12.21
CA ALA A 18 5.56 -27.74 -10.76
C ALA A 18 6.99 -27.72 -10.22
N SER A 19 7.91 -28.39 -10.91
CA SER A 19 9.32 -28.37 -10.55
C SER A 19 9.96 -27.01 -10.83
N TYR A 20 9.67 -26.41 -11.98
CA TYR A 20 10.21 -25.11 -12.38
C TYR A 20 9.82 -23.98 -11.41
N PHE A 21 8.54 -23.97 -10.99
CA PHE A 21 8.00 -22.97 -10.07
C PHE A 21 8.14 -23.35 -8.58
N GLY A 22 8.62 -24.56 -8.26
CA GLY A 22 8.79 -25.00 -6.87
C GLY A 22 7.48 -25.15 -6.09
N ILE A 23 6.39 -25.58 -6.78
CA ILE A 23 5.05 -25.64 -6.20
C ILE A 23 4.57 -27.06 -5.84
N GLN A 24 5.49 -28.05 -5.81
CA GLN A 24 5.16 -29.45 -5.54
C GLN A 24 4.45 -29.65 -4.21
N ASP A 25 4.82 -28.92 -3.19
CA ASP A 25 4.26 -29.03 -1.83
C ASP A 25 2.79 -28.56 -1.76
N TRP A 26 2.28 -27.94 -2.83
CA TRP A 26 0.90 -27.42 -2.87
C TRP A 26 -0.09 -28.33 -3.59
N PHE A 27 0.37 -29.41 -4.22
CA PHE A 27 -0.47 -30.30 -5.03
C PHE A 27 -1.73 -30.81 -4.33
N TYR A 28 -1.62 -31.02 -3.03
CA TYR A 28 -2.72 -31.57 -2.22
C TYR A 28 -3.44 -30.51 -1.39
N LYS A 29 -3.09 -29.22 -1.55
CA LYS A 29 -3.79 -28.13 -0.86
C LYS A 29 -4.96 -27.62 -1.69
N ASN A 30 -6.03 -27.23 -1.02
CA ASN A 30 -7.09 -26.50 -1.69
C ASN A 30 -6.60 -25.11 -2.12
N VAL A 31 -7.06 -24.62 -3.27
CA VAL A 31 -6.70 -23.29 -3.78
C VAL A 31 -7.09 -22.18 -2.79
N SER A 32 -8.17 -22.39 -2.02
CA SER A 32 -8.60 -21.45 -0.96
C SER A 32 -7.58 -21.29 0.17
N GLU A 33 -6.76 -22.30 0.43
CA GLU A 33 -5.73 -22.31 1.47
C GLU A 33 -4.44 -21.61 1.07
N LEU A 34 -4.27 -21.32 -0.23
CA LEU A 34 -3.09 -20.66 -0.76
C LEU A 34 -3.12 -19.16 -0.47
N SER A 35 -1.94 -18.60 -0.17
CA SER A 35 -1.76 -17.14 -0.07
C SER A 35 -1.99 -16.44 -1.41
N GLY A 36 -2.15 -15.11 -1.42
CA GLY A 36 -2.29 -14.33 -2.64
C GLY A 36 -1.14 -14.53 -3.62
N GLY A 37 0.11 -14.50 -3.14
CA GLY A 37 1.30 -14.76 -3.97
C GLY A 37 1.35 -16.18 -4.51
N GLN A 38 0.99 -17.17 -3.70
CA GLN A 38 0.90 -18.56 -4.14
C GLN A 38 -0.16 -18.78 -5.23
N LYS A 39 -1.33 -18.15 -5.09
CA LYS A 39 -2.38 -18.17 -6.12
C LYS A 39 -1.92 -17.56 -7.43
N GLN A 40 -1.23 -16.43 -7.35
CA GLN A 40 -0.71 -15.74 -8.53
C GLN A 40 0.36 -16.57 -9.23
N LEU A 41 1.27 -17.19 -8.46
CA LEU A 41 2.29 -18.09 -8.99
C LEU A 41 1.67 -19.35 -9.61
N LEU A 42 0.62 -19.91 -9.02
CA LEU A 42 -0.13 -21.05 -9.58
C LEU A 42 -0.81 -20.67 -10.90
N ASN A 43 -1.41 -19.48 -10.99
CA ASN A 43 -1.97 -18.96 -12.25
C ASN A 43 -0.91 -18.86 -13.34
N LEU A 44 0.24 -18.28 -13.01
CA LEU A 44 1.36 -18.17 -13.95
C LEU A 44 1.86 -19.56 -14.40
N ALA A 45 2.03 -20.50 -13.46
CA ALA A 45 2.42 -21.87 -13.77
C ALA A 45 1.41 -22.57 -14.69
N SER A 46 0.11 -22.34 -14.48
CA SER A 46 -0.96 -22.90 -15.31
C SER A 46 -0.91 -22.41 -16.76
N ILE A 47 -0.61 -21.11 -16.96
CA ILE A 47 -0.42 -20.52 -18.29
C ILE A 47 0.85 -21.05 -18.93
N MET A 48 1.95 -21.11 -18.19
CA MET A 48 3.24 -21.58 -18.70
C MET A 48 3.24 -23.06 -19.04
N ALA A 49 2.34 -23.88 -18.48
CA ALA A 49 2.16 -25.29 -18.89
C ALA A 49 1.68 -25.44 -20.34
N MET A 50 1.16 -24.36 -20.96
CA MET A 50 0.81 -24.34 -22.39
C MET A 50 2.00 -24.00 -23.29
N HIS A 51 3.17 -23.66 -22.73
CA HIS A 51 4.37 -23.20 -23.44
C HIS A 51 4.09 -22.03 -24.41
N PRO A 52 3.56 -20.91 -23.91
CA PRO A 52 3.27 -19.76 -24.78
C PRO A 52 4.56 -19.08 -25.26
N ASP A 53 4.59 -18.63 -26.51
CA ASP A 53 5.67 -17.80 -27.04
C ASP A 53 5.63 -16.36 -26.49
N MET A 54 4.44 -15.90 -26.11
CA MET A 54 4.19 -14.57 -25.57
C MET A 54 3.31 -14.64 -24.32
N LEU A 55 3.69 -13.89 -23.28
CA LEU A 55 2.96 -13.75 -22.02
C LEU A 55 2.56 -12.28 -21.84
N ILE A 56 1.29 -12.03 -21.59
CA ILE A 56 0.76 -10.69 -21.31
C ILE A 56 0.30 -10.68 -19.85
N LEU A 57 0.85 -9.77 -19.05
CA LEU A 57 0.59 -9.62 -17.63
C LEU A 57 0.11 -8.20 -17.35
N ASP A 58 -1.12 -8.08 -16.88
CA ASP A 58 -1.74 -6.80 -16.51
C ASP A 58 -1.75 -6.65 -15.00
N GLU A 59 -0.93 -5.73 -14.48
CA GLU A 59 -0.72 -5.44 -13.05
C GLU A 59 -0.66 -6.70 -12.16
N PRO A 60 0.18 -7.69 -12.47
CA PRO A 60 0.15 -8.98 -11.78
C PRO A 60 0.53 -8.89 -10.32
N THR A 61 1.17 -7.80 -9.87
CA THR A 61 1.60 -7.63 -8.48
C THR A 61 0.68 -6.76 -7.63
N SER A 62 -0.38 -6.17 -8.21
CA SER A 62 -1.28 -5.20 -7.53
C SER A 62 -1.93 -5.73 -6.26
N GLN A 63 -2.15 -7.05 -6.15
CA GLN A 63 -2.77 -7.71 -5.00
C GLN A 63 -1.75 -8.36 -4.04
N LEU A 64 -0.45 -8.24 -4.33
CA LEU A 64 0.62 -8.88 -3.59
C LEU A 64 1.23 -7.94 -2.55
N ASP A 65 1.70 -8.50 -1.44
CA ASP A 65 2.57 -7.75 -0.54
C ASP A 65 3.96 -7.53 -1.18
N PRO A 66 4.77 -6.60 -0.67
CA PRO A 66 6.05 -6.25 -1.30
C PRO A 66 7.01 -7.41 -1.52
N ILE A 67 7.05 -8.40 -0.60
CA ILE A 67 7.94 -9.56 -0.71
C ILE A 67 7.43 -10.50 -1.81
N ALA A 68 6.16 -10.88 -1.76
CA ALA A 68 5.55 -11.75 -2.76
C ALA A 68 5.56 -11.12 -4.17
N ALA A 69 5.45 -9.79 -4.28
CA ALA A 69 5.54 -9.08 -5.54
C ALA A 69 6.96 -9.14 -6.14
N SER A 70 7.98 -8.90 -5.31
CA SER A 70 9.37 -9.01 -5.75
C SER A 70 9.72 -10.44 -6.21
N ASP A 71 9.32 -11.46 -5.45
CA ASP A 71 9.51 -12.87 -5.80
C ASP A 71 8.79 -13.23 -7.11
N PHE A 72 7.58 -12.70 -7.32
CA PHE A 72 6.82 -12.90 -8.55
C PHE A 72 7.53 -12.28 -9.75
N LEU A 73 7.97 -11.02 -9.66
CA LEU A 73 8.69 -10.33 -10.74
C LEU A 73 10.02 -11.00 -11.06
N GLU A 74 10.76 -11.50 -10.07
CA GLU A 74 11.97 -12.30 -10.30
C GLU A 74 11.65 -13.60 -11.05
N THR A 75 10.52 -14.24 -10.75
CA THR A 75 10.06 -15.42 -11.48
C THR A 75 9.71 -15.07 -12.94
N VAL A 76 9.06 -13.95 -13.19
CA VAL A 76 8.74 -13.44 -14.55
C VAL A 76 10.03 -13.18 -15.33
N LYS A 77 11.02 -12.54 -14.74
CA LYS A 77 12.35 -12.33 -15.33
C LYS A 77 13.06 -13.65 -15.67
N LYS A 78 12.94 -14.63 -14.77
CA LYS A 78 13.49 -15.97 -14.97
C LYS A 78 12.84 -16.67 -16.17
N ILE A 79 11.52 -16.58 -16.34
CA ILE A 79 10.78 -17.12 -17.49
C ILE A 79 11.31 -16.51 -18.79
N ASN A 80 11.44 -15.18 -18.88
CA ASN A 80 11.96 -14.50 -20.05
C ASN A 80 13.39 -14.97 -20.38
N ARG A 81 14.28 -15.00 -19.38
CA ARG A 81 15.68 -15.36 -19.57
C ARG A 81 15.89 -16.84 -19.92
N ASP A 82 15.22 -17.73 -19.18
CA ASP A 82 15.50 -19.18 -19.24
C ASP A 82 14.67 -19.87 -20.36
N LEU A 83 13.46 -19.40 -20.63
CA LEU A 83 12.56 -19.98 -21.63
C LEU A 83 12.45 -19.15 -22.91
N GLY A 84 12.98 -17.94 -22.95
CA GLY A 84 12.91 -17.05 -24.11
C GLY A 84 11.49 -16.52 -24.40
N THR A 85 10.55 -16.66 -23.48
CA THR A 85 9.18 -16.17 -23.66
C THR A 85 9.17 -14.65 -23.76
N THR A 86 8.52 -14.10 -24.78
CA THR A 86 8.30 -12.65 -24.90
C THR A 86 7.28 -12.19 -23.87
N ILE A 87 7.58 -11.12 -23.13
CA ILE A 87 6.71 -10.64 -22.03
C ILE A 87 6.28 -9.20 -22.31
N ILE A 88 4.97 -8.96 -22.21
CA ILE A 88 4.37 -7.63 -22.13
C ILE A 88 3.81 -7.49 -20.71
N LEU A 89 4.27 -6.46 -20.01
CA LEU A 89 3.93 -6.26 -18.59
C LEU A 89 3.46 -4.83 -18.37
N THR A 90 2.30 -4.63 -17.74
CA THR A 90 1.92 -3.35 -17.14
C THR A 90 2.20 -3.41 -15.64
N GLU A 91 2.84 -2.42 -15.05
CA GLU A 91 3.20 -2.39 -13.63
C GLU A 91 3.39 -0.98 -13.10
N HIS A 92 3.10 -0.79 -11.81
CA HIS A 92 3.35 0.45 -11.07
C HIS A 92 4.67 0.41 -10.28
N ARG A 93 5.29 -0.76 -10.10
CA ARG A 93 6.56 -0.95 -9.38
C ARG A 93 7.76 -0.72 -10.29
N LEU A 94 7.92 0.52 -10.74
CA LEU A 94 8.90 0.87 -11.77
C LEU A 94 10.35 0.62 -11.33
N GLU A 95 10.68 0.72 -10.04
CA GLU A 95 12.02 0.42 -9.53
C GLU A 95 12.47 -1.02 -9.79
N GLU A 96 11.52 -1.96 -9.76
CA GLU A 96 11.80 -3.39 -9.95
C GLU A 96 11.75 -3.81 -11.42
N VAL A 97 10.91 -3.15 -12.23
CA VAL A 97 10.67 -3.53 -13.63
C VAL A 97 11.62 -2.82 -14.59
N PHE A 98 11.84 -1.52 -14.44
CA PHE A 98 12.68 -0.71 -15.35
C PHE A 98 14.07 -1.30 -15.60
N PRO A 99 14.83 -1.76 -14.56
CA PRO A 99 16.16 -2.33 -14.79
C PRO A 99 16.18 -3.60 -15.63
N SER A 100 15.04 -4.25 -15.80
CA SER A 100 14.91 -5.55 -16.48
C SER A 100 14.19 -5.46 -17.82
N ALA A 101 13.60 -4.31 -18.13
CA ALA A 101 12.88 -4.10 -19.38
C ALA A 101 13.85 -3.82 -20.53
N ASP A 102 13.68 -4.49 -21.66
CA ASP A 102 14.40 -4.17 -22.90
C ASP A 102 13.85 -2.92 -23.56
N ARG A 103 12.52 -2.76 -23.52
CA ARG A 103 11.80 -1.61 -24.08
C ARG A 103 10.65 -1.19 -23.16
N VAL A 104 10.43 0.10 -23.08
CA VAL A 104 9.35 0.72 -22.33
C VAL A 104 8.49 1.55 -23.25
N VAL A 105 7.17 1.46 -23.07
CA VAL A 105 6.16 2.32 -23.70
C VAL A 105 5.54 3.15 -22.59
N VAL A 106 5.63 4.47 -22.72
CA VAL A 106 4.95 5.40 -21.83
C VAL A 106 3.67 5.87 -22.50
N MET A 107 2.56 5.75 -21.80
CA MET A 107 1.25 6.20 -22.26
C MET A 107 0.73 7.32 -21.38
N ASP A 108 0.09 8.31 -21.99
CA ASP A 108 -0.59 9.39 -21.30
C ASP A 108 -1.84 9.79 -22.10
N GLU A 109 -2.95 10.06 -21.42
CA GLU A 109 -4.26 10.40 -22.02
C GLU A 109 -4.69 9.46 -23.15
N GLY A 110 -4.36 8.16 -23.05
CA GLY A 110 -4.70 7.15 -24.06
C GLY A 110 -3.81 7.16 -25.31
N GLN A 111 -2.75 7.97 -25.32
CA GLN A 111 -1.79 8.07 -26.42
C GLN A 111 -0.40 7.59 -25.99
N ILE A 112 0.39 7.13 -26.96
CA ILE A 112 1.79 6.80 -26.73
C ILE A 112 2.60 8.10 -26.67
N LEU A 113 3.15 8.40 -25.50
CA LEU A 113 4.00 9.56 -25.28
C LEU A 113 5.42 9.34 -25.83
N CYS A 114 6.02 8.20 -25.50
CA CYS A 114 7.34 7.79 -25.99
C CYS A 114 7.54 6.27 -25.92
N VAL A 115 8.47 5.76 -26.73
CA VAL A 115 8.89 4.36 -26.78
C VAL A 115 10.41 4.32 -26.87
N GLY A 116 11.06 3.51 -26.06
CA GLY A 116 12.52 3.38 -26.11
C GLY A 116 13.06 2.43 -25.04
N THR A 117 14.36 2.37 -24.93
CA THR A 117 15.05 1.71 -23.82
C THR A 117 14.86 2.51 -22.53
N PRO A 118 14.98 1.89 -21.34
CA PRO A 118 14.85 2.61 -20.06
C PRO A 118 15.66 3.91 -19.96
N PRO A 119 16.96 3.98 -20.37
CA PRO A 119 17.70 5.26 -20.37
C PRO A 119 17.09 6.32 -21.28
N GLU A 120 16.69 5.95 -22.53
CA GLU A 120 16.08 6.87 -23.50
C GLU A 120 14.76 7.44 -22.98
N ILE A 121 13.94 6.61 -22.30
CA ILE A 121 12.72 7.06 -21.65
C ILE A 121 13.02 8.09 -20.56
N GLY A 122 14.04 7.85 -19.73
CA GLY A 122 14.46 8.82 -18.72
C GLY A 122 14.89 10.16 -19.31
N GLU A 123 15.61 10.15 -20.41
CA GLU A 123 16.01 11.38 -21.11
C GLU A 123 14.81 12.12 -21.71
N GLU A 124 13.89 11.38 -22.34
CA GLU A 124 12.72 11.97 -22.99
C GLU A 124 11.72 12.55 -21.98
N LEU A 125 11.44 11.86 -20.89
CA LEU A 125 10.58 12.36 -19.80
C LEU A 125 11.19 13.59 -19.11
N LYS A 126 12.53 13.63 -18.96
CA LYS A 126 13.24 14.82 -18.44
C LYS A 126 13.07 16.02 -19.37
N LYS A 127 13.26 15.85 -20.67
CA LYS A 127 13.09 16.94 -21.67
C LYS A 127 11.67 17.50 -21.64
N ARG A 128 10.66 16.65 -21.42
CA ARG A 128 9.25 17.05 -21.36
C ARG A 128 8.82 17.58 -19.99
N ASN A 129 9.68 17.47 -18.97
CA ASN A 129 9.35 17.78 -17.57
C ASN A 129 8.05 17.11 -17.11
N HIS A 130 7.88 15.82 -17.47
CA HIS A 130 6.66 15.07 -17.25
C HIS A 130 6.55 14.59 -15.81
N GLU A 131 5.33 14.65 -15.20
CA GLU A 131 5.09 14.30 -13.80
C GLU A 131 5.40 12.84 -13.49
N MET A 132 5.28 11.93 -14.44
CA MET A 132 5.65 10.52 -14.30
C MET A 132 7.10 10.32 -13.81
N PHE A 133 7.95 11.36 -13.94
CA PHE A 133 9.32 11.30 -13.42
C PHE A 133 9.38 11.07 -11.90
N LEU A 134 8.32 11.44 -11.16
CA LEU A 134 8.23 11.23 -9.71
C LEU A 134 8.10 9.74 -9.34
N ALA A 135 7.57 8.92 -10.26
CA ALA A 135 7.41 7.48 -10.07
C ALA A 135 8.62 6.67 -10.56
N MET A 136 9.59 7.29 -11.24
CA MET A 136 10.77 6.62 -11.78
C MET A 136 11.73 6.14 -10.67
N PRO A 137 12.61 5.15 -10.96
CA PRO A 137 13.67 4.74 -10.06
C PRO A 137 14.50 5.90 -9.52
N VAL A 138 14.89 5.84 -8.25
CA VAL A 138 15.62 6.92 -7.56
C VAL A 138 16.83 7.46 -8.34
N PRO A 139 17.69 6.64 -9.00
CA PRO A 139 18.79 7.17 -9.81
C PRO A 139 18.33 8.08 -10.94
N MET A 140 17.19 7.77 -11.57
CA MET A 140 16.58 8.59 -12.61
C MET A 140 16.06 9.91 -12.04
N GLN A 141 15.41 9.88 -10.86
CA GLN A 141 14.92 11.08 -10.19
C GLN A 141 16.07 12.06 -9.84
N VAL A 142 17.22 11.51 -9.41
CA VAL A 142 18.43 12.32 -9.15
C VAL A 142 18.96 12.90 -10.46
N TYR A 143 18.99 12.09 -11.53
CA TYR A 143 19.39 12.54 -12.88
C TYR A 143 18.54 13.71 -13.38
N ALA A 144 17.23 13.68 -13.14
CA ALA A 144 16.31 14.74 -13.55
C ALA A 144 16.70 16.13 -12.99
N LYS A 145 17.21 16.16 -11.74
CA LYS A 145 17.54 17.38 -11.02
C LYS A 145 18.94 17.94 -11.34
N VAL A 146 19.73 17.22 -12.14
CA VAL A 146 21.12 17.58 -12.44
C VAL A 146 21.31 17.65 -13.94
N GLU A 147 21.84 18.76 -14.44
CA GLU A 147 22.27 18.88 -15.84
C GLU A 147 23.49 18.00 -16.10
N SER A 148 23.36 17.08 -17.02
CA SER A 148 24.40 16.14 -17.41
C SER A 148 24.23 15.71 -18.87
N GLU A 149 25.35 15.55 -19.55
CA GLU A 149 25.44 14.98 -20.92
C GLU A 149 25.56 13.45 -20.91
N GLN A 150 25.65 12.85 -19.71
CA GLN A 150 25.75 11.40 -19.58
C GLN A 150 24.36 10.76 -19.68
N PRO A 151 24.26 9.52 -20.18
CA PRO A 151 22.98 8.79 -20.24
C PRO A 151 22.30 8.70 -18.89
N CYS A 152 20.96 8.59 -18.91
CA CYS A 152 20.16 8.44 -17.71
C CYS A 152 20.49 7.11 -16.99
N PRO A 153 20.92 7.13 -15.72
CA PRO A 153 21.21 5.94 -14.95
C PRO A 153 19.92 5.27 -14.49
N ILE A 154 19.84 3.93 -14.60
CA ILE A 154 18.65 3.16 -14.21
C ILE A 154 18.81 2.52 -12.85
N THR A 155 19.97 1.90 -12.60
CA THR A 155 20.24 1.21 -11.32
C THR A 155 21.02 2.09 -10.35
N VAL A 156 20.96 1.78 -9.06
CA VAL A 156 21.78 2.46 -8.02
C VAL A 156 23.28 2.37 -8.35
N ARG A 157 23.72 1.26 -8.94
CA ARG A 157 25.11 1.08 -9.37
C ARG A 157 25.48 2.07 -10.48
N ASP A 158 24.61 2.22 -11.47
CA ASP A 158 24.82 3.16 -12.58
C ASP A 158 24.73 4.60 -12.10
N GLY A 159 23.80 4.89 -11.20
CA GLY A 159 23.66 6.20 -10.54
C GLY A 159 24.91 6.63 -9.78
N ARG A 160 25.56 5.71 -9.06
CA ARG A 160 26.84 6.00 -8.39
C ARG A 160 27.94 6.32 -9.38
N LYS A 161 28.10 5.52 -10.44
CA LYS A 161 29.10 5.80 -11.48
C LYS A 161 28.84 7.14 -12.17
N TRP A 162 27.58 7.40 -12.50
CA TRP A 162 27.15 8.64 -13.10
C TRP A 162 27.46 9.85 -12.21
N LEU A 163 27.16 9.76 -10.89
CA LEU A 163 27.49 10.80 -9.91
C LEU A 163 28.99 11.06 -9.84
N ASP A 164 29.81 10.01 -9.81
CA ASP A 164 31.27 10.16 -9.78
C ASP A 164 31.79 10.91 -10.99
N ILE A 165 31.24 10.66 -12.18
CA ILE A 165 31.62 11.37 -13.42
C ILE A 165 31.17 12.84 -13.36
N VAL A 166 29.95 13.08 -12.94
CA VAL A 166 29.39 14.45 -12.83
C VAL A 166 30.15 15.27 -11.80
N CYS A 167 30.42 14.70 -10.62
CA CYS A 167 31.17 15.38 -9.57
C CYS A 167 32.60 15.72 -10.02
N LYS A 168 33.28 14.79 -10.72
CA LYS A 168 34.62 15.07 -11.29
C LYS A 168 34.60 16.19 -12.33
N LYS A 169 33.61 16.20 -13.25
CA LYS A 169 33.46 17.26 -14.25
C LYS A 169 33.17 18.63 -13.62
N LYS A 170 32.37 18.68 -12.52
CA LYS A 170 32.02 19.91 -11.80
C LYS A 170 33.03 20.32 -10.71
N GLY A 171 34.13 19.57 -10.54
CA GLY A 171 35.14 19.85 -9.52
C GLY A 171 34.64 19.68 -8.10
N ILE A 172 33.57 18.94 -7.89
CA ILE A 172 32.97 18.66 -6.58
C ILE A 172 33.67 17.43 -5.98
N SER A 173 34.41 17.61 -4.89
CA SER A 173 35.03 16.47 -4.18
C SER A 173 34.04 15.88 -3.17
N PRO A 174 33.79 14.56 -3.19
CA PRO A 174 32.89 13.90 -2.24
C PRO A 174 33.41 13.93 -0.79
N ALA A 175 34.65 14.31 -0.56
CA ALA A 175 35.26 14.38 0.78
C ALA A 175 34.60 15.38 1.75
N ASN A 176 33.85 16.38 1.25
CA ASN A 176 33.19 17.38 2.09
C ASN A 176 31.77 17.02 2.53
N ALA A 177 31.18 15.97 1.98
CA ALA A 177 29.82 15.52 2.32
C ALA A 177 29.76 14.51 3.48
N SER A 178 30.91 13.92 3.85
CA SER A 178 30.96 12.82 4.85
C SER A 178 31.12 13.28 6.31
N SER A 179 31.29 14.58 6.57
CA SER A 179 31.52 15.07 7.94
C SER A 179 30.26 15.42 8.73
N SER A 180 29.10 15.55 8.09
CA SER A 180 27.83 15.89 8.78
C SER A 180 26.94 14.70 9.17
N TYR A 181 27.17 13.51 8.59
CA TYR A 181 26.33 12.32 8.84
C TYR A 181 26.95 11.26 9.77
N ARG A 182 28.16 11.49 10.32
CA ARG A 182 28.86 10.52 11.19
C ARG A 182 28.82 10.79 12.68
N LYS A 183 27.92 11.65 13.19
CA LYS A 183 27.90 11.99 14.63
C LYS A 183 26.79 11.34 15.47
N GLU A 184 25.95 10.43 14.92
CA GLU A 184 24.88 9.81 15.72
C GLU A 184 24.82 8.29 15.75
N SER A 185 25.83 7.54 15.31
CA SER A 185 25.75 6.07 15.29
C SER A 185 26.92 5.29 15.92
N ASP A 186 27.68 5.88 16.84
CA ASP A 186 28.69 5.15 17.59
C ASP A 186 28.56 5.35 19.10
N SER A 187 27.57 4.69 19.68
CA SER A 187 27.62 4.19 21.07
C SER A 187 26.44 3.27 21.32
N GLN A 188 26.63 1.95 21.12
CA GLN A 188 26.13 0.91 22.00
C GLN A 188 26.33 -0.49 21.39
N LYS A 189 27.52 -1.02 21.54
CA LYS A 189 27.71 -2.49 21.65
C LYS A 189 27.35 -2.89 23.07
N GLY A 190 26.39 -3.79 23.24
CA GLY A 190 26.11 -4.31 24.59
C GLY A 190 24.91 -5.26 24.68
N LYS A 191 25.16 -6.54 24.43
CA LYS A 191 24.58 -7.73 25.09
C LYS A 191 23.07 -7.83 25.35
N SER A 192 22.50 -8.88 24.76
CA SER A 192 21.27 -9.62 25.06
C SER A 192 20.60 -9.29 26.40
N SER A 193 19.35 -8.86 26.35
CA SER A 193 18.44 -8.95 27.47
C SER A 193 16.98 -8.79 26.99
N PHE A 194 16.42 -9.86 26.45
CA PHE A 194 14.98 -9.92 26.14
C PHE A 194 14.10 -9.78 27.41
N SER A 195 14.65 -10.08 28.59
CA SER A 195 13.94 -9.97 29.87
C SER A 195 13.85 -8.54 30.44
N LYS A 196 14.75 -7.62 30.02
CA LYS A 196 14.72 -6.22 30.48
C LYS A 196 13.81 -5.30 29.68
N ILE A 197 13.32 -5.78 28.52
CA ILE A 197 12.40 -5.00 27.67
C ILE A 197 10.99 -5.00 28.27
N THR A 198 10.55 -6.09 28.87
CA THR A 198 9.24 -6.20 29.52
C THR A 198 9.13 -5.35 30.78
N GLU A 199 10.17 -5.26 31.59
CA GLU A 199 10.15 -4.42 32.80
C GLU A 199 10.22 -2.91 32.50
N LYS A 200 11.00 -2.50 31.47
CA LYS A 200 11.04 -1.10 31.02
C LYS A 200 9.74 -0.65 30.33
N PHE A 201 9.00 -1.56 29.73
CA PHE A 201 7.68 -1.23 29.16
C PHE A 201 6.66 -0.90 30.26
N THR A 202 6.67 -1.64 31.38
CA THR A 202 5.76 -1.38 32.51
C THR A 202 6.09 -0.11 33.29
N GLU A 203 7.35 0.31 33.37
CA GLU A 203 7.72 1.58 34.01
C GLU A 203 7.45 2.81 33.12
N LYS A 204 7.61 2.70 31.80
CA LYS A 204 7.28 3.80 30.86
C LYS A 204 5.78 4.12 30.77
N PHE A 205 4.91 3.20 31.16
CA PHE A 205 3.46 3.43 31.24
C PHE A 205 3.04 4.32 32.44
N LYS A 206 3.95 4.65 33.36
CA LYS A 206 3.66 5.56 34.49
C LYS A 206 3.94 7.02 34.23
N GLU A 207 4.63 7.37 33.13
CA GLU A 207 4.89 8.77 32.79
C GLU A 207 3.82 9.31 31.84
N LYS A 208 2.98 10.21 32.37
CA LYS A 208 1.95 11.02 31.71
C LYS A 208 0.79 10.24 31.06
N LYS A 209 -0.21 9.90 31.88
CA LYS A 209 -1.53 9.40 31.45
C LYS A 209 -2.33 10.35 30.51
N GLU A 210 -1.87 11.57 30.28
CA GLU A 210 -2.65 12.61 29.57
C GLU A 210 -2.51 12.59 28.04
N ASP A 211 -1.54 11.87 27.47
CA ASP A 211 -1.24 11.95 26.03
C ASP A 211 -1.57 10.69 25.22
N ILE A 212 -1.95 9.58 25.87
CA ILE A 212 -2.26 8.32 25.16
C ILE A 212 -3.70 8.34 24.67
N ILE A 213 -3.88 8.32 23.33
CA ILE A 213 -5.20 8.28 22.71
C ILE A 213 -5.75 6.86 22.61
N LEU A 214 -4.89 5.87 22.31
CA LEU A 214 -5.24 4.46 22.21
C LEU A 214 -4.17 3.59 22.88
N ALA A 215 -4.60 2.58 23.62
CA ALA A 215 -3.73 1.51 24.12
C ALA A 215 -4.41 0.16 23.94
N CYS A 216 -3.65 -0.84 23.55
CA CYS A 216 -4.08 -2.22 23.61
C CYS A 216 -3.13 -3.03 24.51
N ASP A 217 -3.69 -3.98 25.23
CA ASP A 217 -3.00 -4.76 26.24
C ASP A 217 -3.35 -6.24 26.07
N ASP A 218 -2.33 -7.04 25.73
CA ASP A 218 -2.37 -8.50 25.58
C ASP A 218 -3.54 -8.99 24.72
N LEU A 219 -3.72 -8.40 23.51
CA LEU A 219 -4.81 -8.77 22.60
C LEU A 219 -4.55 -10.12 21.95
N TRP A 220 -5.55 -11.00 22.07
CA TRP A 220 -5.57 -12.29 21.39
C TRP A 220 -6.87 -12.45 20.62
N PHE A 221 -6.76 -12.93 19.38
CA PHE A 221 -7.91 -13.14 18.52
C PHE A 221 -7.72 -14.30 17.55
N ARG A 222 -8.78 -15.07 17.36
CA ARG A 222 -8.97 -16.08 16.32
C ARG A 222 -10.39 -15.99 15.78
N TYR A 223 -10.58 -16.39 14.54
CA TYR A 223 -11.90 -16.32 13.89
C TYR A 223 -12.86 -17.40 14.40
N ASP A 224 -12.34 -18.57 14.72
CA ASP A 224 -13.06 -19.68 15.34
C ASP A 224 -12.20 -20.35 16.41
N LYS A 225 -12.85 -21.09 17.34
CA LYS A 225 -12.16 -21.77 18.45
C LYS A 225 -11.17 -22.84 17.98
N GLU A 226 -11.44 -23.47 16.83
CA GLU A 226 -10.61 -24.52 16.24
C GLU A 226 -9.54 -23.97 15.31
N LEU A 227 -9.60 -22.67 14.94
CA LEU A 227 -8.62 -22.02 14.07
C LEU A 227 -7.44 -21.47 14.86
N PRO A 228 -6.26 -21.35 14.24
CA PRO A 228 -5.09 -20.75 14.86
C PRO A 228 -5.32 -19.28 15.20
N ASP A 229 -4.62 -18.81 16.24
CA ASP A 229 -4.64 -17.41 16.61
C ASP A 229 -4.03 -16.53 15.52
N VAL A 230 -4.79 -15.52 15.10
CA VAL A 230 -4.38 -14.52 14.10
C VAL A 230 -3.66 -13.34 14.78
N VAL A 231 -4.15 -12.92 15.95
CA VAL A 231 -3.49 -11.92 16.79
C VAL A 231 -3.06 -12.59 18.08
N LYS A 232 -1.79 -12.43 18.47
CA LYS A 232 -1.16 -13.19 19.56
C LYS A 232 -0.43 -12.24 20.53
N GLY A 233 -1.06 -11.90 21.66
CA GLY A 233 -0.44 -11.10 22.71
C GLY A 233 -0.04 -9.70 22.29
N LEU A 234 -0.80 -9.05 21.41
CA LEU A 234 -0.46 -7.74 20.87
C LEU A 234 -0.67 -6.64 21.91
N SER A 235 0.39 -5.90 22.21
CA SER A 235 0.36 -4.78 23.16
C SER A 235 1.14 -3.60 22.61
N PHE A 236 0.51 -2.43 22.51
CA PHE A 236 1.14 -1.16 22.15
C PHE A 236 0.24 0.01 22.57
N SER A 237 0.78 1.22 22.49
CA SER A 237 0.02 2.45 22.73
C SER A 237 0.36 3.50 21.69
N LEU A 238 -0.63 4.37 21.41
CA LEU A 238 -0.49 5.52 20.51
C LEU A 238 -0.71 6.80 21.30
N LYS A 239 0.10 7.81 21.00
CA LYS A 239 -0.05 9.16 21.54
C LYS A 239 -0.95 9.99 20.63
N ARG A 240 -1.54 11.03 21.19
CA ARG A 240 -2.29 12.00 20.42
C ARG A 240 -1.39 12.69 19.39
N GLY A 241 -1.85 12.75 18.13
CA GLY A 241 -1.09 13.32 17.01
C GLY A 241 0.06 12.45 16.48
N GLU A 242 0.21 11.22 16.97
CA GLU A 242 1.20 10.27 16.46
C GLU A 242 0.73 9.65 15.14
N PHE A 243 1.65 9.56 14.17
CA PHE A 243 1.47 8.75 12.96
C PHE A 243 2.11 7.38 13.18
N PHE A 244 1.28 6.35 13.29
CA PHE A 244 1.70 4.99 13.59
C PHE A 244 1.45 4.06 12.40
N ALA A 245 2.47 3.36 11.94
CA ALA A 245 2.36 2.41 10.84
C ALA A 245 2.40 0.95 11.33
N LEU A 246 1.37 0.18 10.97
CA LEU A 246 1.30 -1.26 11.22
C LEU A 246 1.74 -2.00 9.96
N LEU A 247 2.96 -2.54 9.95
CA LEU A 247 3.58 -3.18 8.81
C LEU A 247 3.60 -4.71 8.93
N GLY A 248 3.59 -5.39 7.79
CA GLY A 248 3.69 -6.86 7.71
C GLY A 248 3.18 -7.38 6.37
N GLY A 249 3.52 -8.62 6.02
CA GLY A 249 3.03 -9.30 4.82
C GLY A 249 1.52 -9.57 4.84
N ASN A 250 1.00 -10.11 3.74
CA ASN A 250 -0.41 -10.51 3.68
C ASN A 250 -0.68 -11.68 4.66
N GLY A 251 -1.86 -11.66 5.31
CA GLY A 251 -2.24 -12.69 6.28
C GLY A 251 -1.62 -12.56 7.67
N THR A 252 -0.80 -11.55 7.96
CA THR A 252 -0.18 -11.35 9.28
C THR A 252 -1.12 -10.77 10.35
N GLY A 253 -2.38 -10.47 9.99
CA GLY A 253 -3.39 -10.00 10.93
C GLY A 253 -3.53 -8.48 11.04
N LYS A 254 -2.98 -7.68 10.10
CA LYS A 254 -3.10 -6.20 10.08
C LYS A 254 -4.56 -5.73 10.11
N SER A 255 -5.36 -6.12 9.11
CA SER A 255 -6.79 -5.76 9.01
C SER A 255 -7.60 -6.33 10.18
N THR A 256 -7.23 -7.52 10.67
CA THR A 256 -7.83 -8.10 11.87
C THR A 256 -7.54 -7.24 13.10
N THR A 257 -6.30 -6.77 13.26
CA THR A 257 -5.93 -5.85 14.35
C THR A 257 -6.73 -4.56 14.25
N LEU A 258 -6.81 -3.93 13.06
CA LEU A 258 -7.64 -2.72 12.89
C LEU A 258 -9.11 -2.97 13.23
N SER A 259 -9.65 -4.15 12.90
CA SER A 259 -11.03 -4.51 13.25
C SER A 259 -11.25 -4.70 14.77
N LEU A 260 -10.22 -5.10 15.51
CA LEU A 260 -10.25 -5.14 16.97
C LEU A 260 -10.18 -3.73 17.58
N LEU A 261 -9.29 -2.88 17.05
CA LEU A 261 -9.12 -1.49 17.49
C LEU A 261 -10.34 -0.62 17.19
N SER A 262 -11.11 -0.97 16.15
CA SER A 262 -12.37 -0.30 15.78
C SER A 262 -13.62 -0.92 16.43
N ARG A 263 -13.48 -1.93 17.28
CA ARG A 263 -14.60 -2.68 17.89
C ARG A 263 -15.52 -3.39 16.89
N LEU A 264 -15.10 -3.52 15.63
CA LEU A 264 -15.82 -4.37 14.65
C LEU A 264 -15.73 -5.85 15.02
N ARG A 265 -14.65 -6.24 15.71
CA ARG A 265 -14.46 -7.57 16.29
C ARG A 265 -14.09 -7.47 17.75
N LYS A 266 -14.32 -8.58 18.51
CA LYS A 266 -14.00 -8.64 19.94
C LYS A 266 -12.86 -9.62 20.17
N PRO A 267 -11.78 -9.20 20.85
CA PRO A 267 -10.74 -10.14 21.28
C PRO A 267 -11.31 -11.10 22.32
N TYR A 268 -10.85 -12.35 22.32
CA TYR A 268 -11.23 -13.30 23.37
C TYR A 268 -10.39 -13.09 24.65
N ARG A 269 -9.24 -12.43 24.52
CA ARG A 269 -8.38 -12.04 25.64
C ARG A 269 -7.78 -10.65 25.37
N GLY A 270 -7.52 -9.89 26.43
CA GLY A 270 -6.98 -8.55 26.37
C GLY A 270 -8.07 -7.47 26.26
N LYS A 271 -7.65 -6.23 26.12
CA LYS A 271 -8.53 -5.06 26.06
C LYS A 271 -7.95 -3.94 25.19
N VAL A 272 -8.84 -3.12 24.63
CA VAL A 272 -8.52 -1.88 23.93
C VAL A 272 -9.04 -0.71 24.75
N LEU A 273 -8.19 0.25 25.02
CA LEU A 273 -8.51 1.47 25.78
C LEU A 273 -8.40 2.68 24.85
N LEU A 274 -9.42 3.53 24.85
CA LEU A 274 -9.43 4.85 24.21
C LEU A 274 -9.48 5.92 25.30
N GLU A 275 -8.51 6.82 25.32
CA GLU A 275 -8.33 7.82 26.39
C GLU A 275 -8.46 7.19 27.80
N GLY A 276 -7.90 5.99 27.97
CA GLY A 276 -7.92 5.23 29.24
C GLY A 276 -9.25 4.51 29.56
N LYS A 277 -10.31 4.70 28.79
CA LYS A 277 -11.61 4.03 28.95
C LYS A 277 -11.70 2.84 27.99
N ASP A 278 -12.17 1.68 28.47
CA ASP A 278 -12.37 0.50 27.62
C ASP A 278 -13.32 0.80 26.45
N ILE A 279 -12.93 0.46 25.23
CA ILE A 279 -13.69 0.73 24.00
C ILE A 279 -15.13 0.15 24.06
N ARG A 280 -15.33 -0.92 24.81
CA ARG A 280 -16.64 -1.57 25.02
C ARG A 280 -17.63 -0.70 25.79
N ARG A 281 -17.14 0.31 26.51
CA ARG A 281 -17.98 1.23 27.32
C ARG A 281 -18.42 2.47 26.56
N TYR A 282 -17.99 2.64 25.30
CA TYR A 282 -18.48 3.71 24.44
C TYR A 282 -19.75 3.27 23.72
N SER A 283 -20.74 4.16 23.60
CA SER A 283 -21.85 3.96 22.65
C SER A 283 -21.34 4.09 21.23
N ASP A 284 -22.05 3.53 20.23
CA ASP A 284 -21.68 3.64 18.81
C ASP A 284 -21.64 5.11 18.37
N LYS A 285 -22.56 5.91 18.88
CA LYS A 285 -22.65 7.34 18.57
C LYS A 285 -21.42 8.11 19.10
N GLU A 286 -20.96 7.82 20.33
CA GLU A 286 -19.78 8.44 20.91
C GLU A 286 -18.51 7.98 20.17
N LEU A 287 -18.44 6.70 19.82
CA LEU A 287 -17.25 6.12 19.19
C LEU A 287 -17.08 6.64 17.76
N PHE A 288 -18.10 6.54 16.91
CA PHE A 288 -17.95 6.76 15.47
C PHE A 288 -18.34 8.17 15.00
N ARG A 289 -18.96 9.02 15.83
CA ARG A 289 -19.25 10.40 15.41
C ARG A 289 -18.10 11.37 15.59
N ASN A 290 -17.35 11.24 16.71
CA ASN A 290 -16.38 12.26 17.07
C ASN A 290 -15.03 11.69 17.51
N PHE A 291 -14.90 10.36 17.63
CA PHE A 291 -13.68 9.79 18.16
C PHE A 291 -12.92 9.01 17.11
N LEU A 292 -13.56 8.06 16.45
CA LEU A 292 -12.90 7.06 15.59
C LEU A 292 -13.40 7.16 14.16
N GLY A 293 -12.50 7.43 13.23
CA GLY A 293 -12.70 7.25 11.79
C GLY A 293 -12.05 5.95 11.33
N VAL A 294 -12.74 5.18 10.51
CA VAL A 294 -12.22 3.92 9.96
C VAL A 294 -12.36 3.95 8.45
N LEU A 295 -11.22 3.93 7.75
CA LEU A 295 -11.16 3.78 6.31
C LEU A 295 -10.92 2.30 6.00
N PRO A 296 -11.92 1.58 5.47
CA PRO A 296 -11.77 0.17 5.12
C PRO A 296 -10.96 0.00 3.84
N GLN A 297 -10.40 -1.18 3.63
CA GLN A 297 -9.68 -1.57 2.42
C GLN A 297 -10.54 -1.42 1.15
N ASN A 298 -11.85 -1.73 1.23
CA ASN A 298 -12.80 -1.48 0.14
C ASN A 298 -13.62 -0.22 0.44
N PRO A 299 -13.35 0.92 -0.24
CA PRO A 299 -14.04 2.18 -0.02
C PRO A 299 -15.53 2.11 -0.38
N GLN A 300 -15.93 1.25 -1.33
CA GLN A 300 -17.32 1.11 -1.78
C GLN A 300 -18.28 0.71 -0.65
N SER A 301 -17.77 0.04 0.40
CA SER A 301 -18.59 -0.32 1.56
C SER A 301 -19.15 0.88 2.35
N LEU A 302 -18.62 2.08 2.09
CA LEU A 302 -19.07 3.33 2.71
C LEU A 302 -20.09 4.11 1.85
N PHE A 303 -20.36 3.69 0.61
CA PHE A 303 -21.19 4.44 -0.32
C PHE A 303 -22.64 3.96 -0.29
N VAL A 304 -23.56 4.89 -0.03
CA VAL A 304 -24.99 4.63 0.11
C VAL A 304 -25.88 5.60 -0.70
N LYS A 305 -25.30 6.66 -1.29
CA LYS A 305 -26.00 7.68 -2.05
C LYS A 305 -25.72 7.58 -3.56
N LYS A 306 -26.52 8.29 -4.34
CA LYS A 306 -26.48 8.27 -5.81
C LYS A 306 -25.47 9.25 -6.42
N SER A 307 -24.90 10.16 -5.63
CA SER A 307 -23.86 11.08 -6.11
C SER A 307 -22.86 11.38 -5.01
N VAL A 308 -21.64 11.76 -5.42
CA VAL A 308 -20.55 12.18 -4.53
C VAL A 308 -20.99 13.30 -3.59
N GLU A 309 -21.67 14.30 -4.13
CA GLU A 309 -22.19 15.42 -3.34
C GLU A 309 -23.12 14.94 -2.21
N LEU A 310 -24.09 14.07 -2.53
CA LEU A 310 -25.04 13.54 -1.55
C LEU A 310 -24.35 12.66 -0.49
N GLU A 311 -23.28 11.94 -0.85
CA GLU A 311 -22.46 11.17 0.08
C GLU A 311 -21.79 12.07 1.13
N LEU A 312 -21.26 13.23 0.70
CA LEU A 312 -20.61 14.17 1.60
C LEU A 312 -21.61 14.90 2.50
N PHE A 313 -22.73 15.37 1.94
CA PHE A 313 -23.75 16.05 2.74
C PHE A 313 -24.46 15.15 3.75
N GLU A 314 -24.56 13.84 3.48
CA GLU A 314 -25.08 12.88 4.46
C GLU A 314 -24.29 12.88 5.77
N MET A 315 -22.96 13.00 5.71
CA MET A 315 -22.08 12.94 6.87
C MET A 315 -22.30 14.11 7.84
N VAL A 316 -22.72 15.24 7.34
CA VAL A 316 -23.03 16.45 8.15
C VAL A 316 -24.52 16.57 8.53
N GLY A 317 -25.32 15.53 8.21
CA GLY A 317 -26.71 15.43 8.65
C GLY A 317 -27.72 16.07 7.73
N GLY A 318 -27.41 16.28 6.44
CA GLY A 318 -28.29 16.88 5.43
C GLY A 318 -28.61 18.34 5.72
N VAL A 319 -28.87 19.13 4.69
CA VAL A 319 -29.38 20.49 4.85
C VAL A 319 -30.90 20.37 5.00
N LYS A 320 -31.42 20.38 6.24
CA LYS A 320 -32.83 20.63 6.49
C LYS A 320 -33.01 22.14 6.67
N GLU A 321 -33.75 22.74 5.77
CA GLU A 321 -34.17 24.15 5.90
C GLU A 321 -35.04 24.33 7.15
N LYS A 322 -34.49 24.92 8.22
CA LYS A 322 -35.27 25.46 9.36
C LYS A 322 -34.49 26.52 10.14
N LYS A 323 -35.16 27.69 10.31
CA LYS A 323 -35.05 28.82 11.25
C LYS A 323 -33.68 29.22 11.85
N ASP A 324 -33.41 30.48 11.79
CA ASP A 324 -32.29 31.37 12.15
C ASP A 324 -31.03 30.84 12.87
N GLU A 325 -31.10 30.10 13.95
CA GLU A 325 -29.95 29.45 14.58
C GLU A 325 -29.45 28.21 13.80
N GLU A 326 -30.37 27.52 13.10
CA GLU A 326 -30.04 26.41 12.19
C GLU A 326 -29.38 26.90 10.90
N TYR A 327 -29.55 28.20 10.52
CA TYR A 327 -28.93 28.76 9.33
C TYR A 327 -27.41 28.90 9.46
N GLN A 328 -26.92 29.42 10.60
CA GLN A 328 -25.47 29.51 10.86
C GLN A 328 -24.83 28.13 10.94
N LEU A 329 -25.48 27.17 11.60
CA LEU A 329 -25.00 25.78 11.65
C LEU A 329 -25.02 25.09 10.28
N ALA A 330 -25.96 25.47 9.40
CA ALA A 330 -26.04 24.99 8.03
C ALA A 330 -24.91 25.58 7.15
N MET A 331 -24.60 26.87 7.34
CA MET A 331 -23.47 27.53 6.68
C MET A 331 -22.13 26.88 7.09
N ASP A 332 -21.87 26.71 8.40
CA ASP A 332 -20.66 26.06 8.90
C ASP A 332 -20.48 24.62 8.36
N LYS A 333 -21.58 23.91 8.16
CA LYS A 333 -21.58 22.57 7.57
C LYS A 333 -21.27 22.60 6.09
N LYS A 334 -21.81 23.56 5.35
CA LYS A 334 -21.56 23.74 3.93
C LYS A 334 -20.11 24.11 3.69
N ASP A 335 -19.58 25.05 4.45
CA ASP A 335 -18.18 25.46 4.39
C ASP A 335 -17.21 24.31 4.69
N ALA A 336 -17.58 23.45 5.66
CA ALA A 336 -16.80 22.25 5.96
C ALA A 336 -16.78 21.24 4.80
N VAL A 337 -17.93 21.03 4.13
CA VAL A 337 -18.02 20.14 2.95
C VAL A 337 -17.24 20.74 1.78
N GLU A 338 -17.39 22.04 1.49
CA GLU A 338 -16.63 22.71 0.44
C GLU A 338 -15.11 22.67 0.69
N GLY A 339 -14.70 22.85 1.95
CA GLY A 339 -13.29 22.74 2.33
C GLY A 339 -12.72 21.33 2.08
N ILE A 340 -13.47 20.29 2.44
CA ILE A 340 -13.04 18.89 2.19
C ILE A 340 -13.01 18.58 0.69
N ILE A 341 -14.01 19.01 -0.08
CA ILE A 341 -14.05 18.83 -1.54
C ILE A 341 -12.74 19.34 -2.18
N LYS A 342 -12.31 20.55 -1.81
CA LYS A 342 -11.05 21.13 -2.32
C LYS A 342 -9.82 20.34 -1.92
N VAL A 343 -9.72 19.94 -0.65
CA VAL A 343 -8.56 19.19 -0.14
C VAL A 343 -8.44 17.81 -0.77
N THR A 344 -9.58 17.20 -1.13
CA THR A 344 -9.64 15.84 -1.70
C THR A 344 -9.76 15.84 -3.22
N HIS A 345 -9.73 17.00 -3.88
CA HIS A 345 -9.86 17.17 -5.33
C HIS A 345 -11.05 16.42 -5.92
N LEU A 346 -12.25 16.70 -5.38
CA LEU A 346 -13.51 16.08 -5.81
C LEU A 346 -14.44 17.06 -6.56
N GLU A 347 -13.98 18.28 -6.88
CA GLU A 347 -14.79 19.35 -7.46
C GLU A 347 -15.52 18.94 -8.75
N GLU A 348 -14.83 18.26 -9.65
CA GLU A 348 -15.37 17.84 -10.95
C GLU A 348 -16.20 16.55 -10.88
N LEU A 349 -16.21 15.89 -9.73
CA LEU A 349 -16.81 14.58 -9.54
C LEU A 349 -18.14 14.60 -8.80
N LEU A 350 -18.58 15.76 -8.32
CA LEU A 350 -19.74 15.93 -7.41
C LEU A 350 -21.03 15.28 -7.89
N HIS A 351 -21.29 15.36 -9.19
CA HIS A 351 -22.52 14.84 -9.82
C HIS A 351 -22.41 13.38 -10.26
N ARG A 352 -21.19 12.77 -10.21
CA ARG A 352 -20.99 11.38 -10.60
C ARG A 352 -21.54 10.43 -9.54
N HIS A 353 -21.89 9.24 -9.98
CA HIS A 353 -22.23 8.15 -9.07
C HIS A 353 -20.93 7.63 -8.42
N PRO A 354 -20.89 7.35 -7.10
CA PRO A 354 -19.67 6.87 -6.43
C PRO A 354 -19.04 5.61 -7.04
N TYR A 355 -19.84 4.75 -7.62
CA TYR A 355 -19.35 3.52 -8.29
C TYR A 355 -18.78 3.76 -9.69
N ASP A 356 -19.02 4.94 -10.29
CA ASP A 356 -18.46 5.33 -11.60
C ASP A 356 -17.09 6.02 -11.46
N LEU A 357 -16.60 6.16 -10.24
CA LEU A 357 -15.30 6.73 -9.93
C LEU A 357 -14.19 5.69 -10.08
N SER A 358 -12.99 6.12 -10.48
CA SER A 358 -11.78 5.31 -10.42
C SER A 358 -11.45 4.87 -8.98
N GLY A 359 -10.61 3.85 -8.81
CA GLY A 359 -10.23 3.36 -7.48
C GLY A 359 -9.68 4.45 -6.57
N GLY A 360 -8.80 5.31 -7.12
CA GLY A 360 -8.23 6.44 -6.40
C GLY A 360 -9.27 7.51 -6.02
N GLU A 361 -10.19 7.84 -6.93
CA GLU A 361 -11.29 8.78 -6.66
C GLU A 361 -12.23 8.24 -5.57
N GLN A 362 -12.55 6.95 -5.61
CA GLN A 362 -13.35 6.29 -4.57
C GLN A 362 -12.66 6.35 -3.20
N GLN A 363 -11.34 6.15 -3.18
CA GLN A 363 -10.56 6.21 -1.95
C GLN A 363 -10.53 7.65 -1.38
N ARG A 364 -10.37 8.67 -2.24
CA ARG A 364 -10.46 10.08 -1.83
C ARG A 364 -11.85 10.43 -1.32
N LEU A 365 -12.92 9.97 -1.97
CA LEU A 365 -14.30 10.17 -1.50
C LEU A 365 -14.54 9.51 -0.13
N ALA A 366 -14.09 8.26 0.06
CA ALA A 366 -14.22 7.56 1.33
C ALA A 366 -13.48 8.30 2.46
N LEU A 367 -12.25 8.75 2.19
CA LEU A 367 -11.49 9.56 3.14
C LEU A 367 -12.18 10.89 3.46
N ALA A 368 -12.69 11.59 2.45
CA ALA A 368 -13.46 12.83 2.61
C ALA A 368 -14.66 12.65 3.55
N LYS A 369 -15.44 11.58 3.35
CA LYS A 369 -16.59 11.24 4.22
C LYS A 369 -16.15 11.09 5.68
N ILE A 370 -15.05 10.37 5.93
CA ILE A 370 -14.58 10.12 7.29
C ILE A 370 -14.05 11.41 7.94
N LEU A 371 -13.33 12.24 7.20
CA LEU A 371 -12.76 13.49 7.71
C LEU A 371 -13.86 14.52 8.08
N LEU A 372 -15.01 14.50 7.42
CA LEU A 372 -16.16 15.32 7.81
C LEU A 372 -16.70 15.03 9.22
N LEU A 373 -16.46 13.82 9.74
CA LEU A 373 -16.78 13.47 11.13
C LEU A 373 -15.78 14.04 12.15
N ARG A 374 -14.66 14.65 11.69
CA ARG A 374 -13.57 15.20 12.51
C ARG A 374 -13.08 14.22 13.59
N PRO A 375 -12.70 12.98 13.22
CA PRO A 375 -12.30 11.96 14.19
C PRO A 375 -11.02 12.38 14.93
N LYS A 376 -10.91 12.02 16.20
CA LYS A 376 -9.68 12.19 17.00
C LYS A 376 -8.62 11.14 16.64
N LEU A 377 -9.05 9.96 16.20
CA LEU A 377 -8.22 8.83 15.78
C LEU A 377 -8.72 8.31 14.44
N LEU A 378 -7.81 8.22 13.47
CA LEU A 378 -8.09 7.68 12.15
C LEU A 378 -7.37 6.34 11.98
N LEU A 379 -8.12 5.29 11.69
CA LEU A 379 -7.61 3.96 11.35
C LEU A 379 -7.78 3.74 9.85
N MET A 380 -6.71 3.39 9.14
CA MET A 380 -6.73 3.19 7.69
C MET A 380 -6.18 1.82 7.34
N ASP A 381 -6.93 1.03 6.58
CA ASP A 381 -6.53 -0.29 6.10
C ASP A 381 -6.16 -0.23 4.62
N GLU A 382 -4.87 -0.42 4.33
CA GLU A 382 -4.29 -0.34 2.97
C GLU A 382 -4.78 0.89 2.16
N PRO A 383 -4.62 2.13 2.69
CA PRO A 383 -5.26 3.33 2.11
C PRO A 383 -4.75 3.71 0.73
N THR A 384 -3.63 3.17 0.30
CA THR A 384 -3.01 3.42 -1.02
C THR A 384 -3.29 2.34 -2.05
N LYS A 385 -4.09 1.32 -1.69
CA LYS A 385 -4.45 0.24 -2.61
C LYS A 385 -5.35 0.76 -3.72
N GLY A 386 -4.93 0.55 -4.98
CA GLY A 386 -5.66 1.06 -6.15
C GLY A 386 -5.49 2.57 -6.39
N LEU A 387 -4.47 3.19 -5.80
CA LEU A 387 -3.95 4.50 -6.20
C LEU A 387 -2.81 4.29 -7.20
N ASP A 388 -2.87 5.01 -8.32
CA ASP A 388 -1.84 5.05 -9.34
C ASP A 388 -0.59 5.84 -8.90
#